data_4c2486d8a46296f04fb48fed7f9e145d
#
_entry.id   4c2486d8a46296f04fb48fed7f9e145d
#
_cell.length_a   1.000
_cell.length_b   1.000
_cell.length_c   1.000
_cell.angle_alpha   90.00
_cell.angle_beta   90.00
_cell.angle_gamma   90.00
#
_symmetry.space_group_name_H-M   'P 1'
#
loop_
_entity.id
_entity.type
_entity.pdbx_description
1 polymer ?
#
loop_
_entity_poly.entity_id
_entity_poly.type
_entity_poly.pdbx_seq_one_letter_code
_entity_poly.pdbx_strand_id
1 'polypeptide(L)'
;MSNYGSLLEKEGRYVLIFERKYPFNPNNVFRYITDPNYFTQWYPFATGDMDLVVGGMIKFDDGEGSTYEAVITELTPPNSFCFKEFDDLLEISIHEADQGCTLRFTHTFDDREMAIYTAAGWHRCLDVLGQLIHGRTIKWEDNALELREYYRIKFV
;
A
#
# COMPACT_ATOMS: atom_id res chain seq x y z
N MET A 1 12.00 -15.43 3.40
CA MET A 1 11.72 -14.15 2.78
C MET A 1 10.86 -13.29 3.69
N SER A 2 11.21 -12.03 3.84
CA SER A 2 10.58 -11.15 4.82
C SER A 2 9.36 -10.44 4.25
N ASN A 3 8.26 -10.42 5.01
CA ASN A 3 7.09 -9.58 4.72
C ASN A 3 7.25 -8.16 5.30
N TYR A 4 8.35 -7.92 5.96
CA TYR A 4 8.61 -6.63 6.61
C TYR A 4 9.14 -5.60 5.61
N GLY A 5 8.78 -4.34 5.85
CA GLY A 5 9.23 -3.24 5.02
C GLY A 5 10.68 -2.86 5.28
N SER A 6 11.25 -2.18 4.32
CA SER A 6 12.57 -1.58 4.40
C SER A 6 12.45 -0.07 4.23
N LEU A 7 13.40 0.67 4.80
CA LEU A 7 13.46 2.11 4.68
C LEU A 7 14.78 2.50 4.01
N LEU A 8 14.71 3.34 2.99
CA LEU A 8 15.90 3.93 2.39
C LEU A 8 15.72 5.43 2.21
N GLU A 9 16.83 6.13 2.07
CA GLU A 9 16.85 7.55 1.75
C GLU A 9 17.25 7.70 0.28
N LYS A 10 16.49 8.52 -0.44
CA LYS A 10 16.73 8.77 -1.86
C LYS A 10 16.44 10.23 -2.16
N GLU A 11 17.47 10.95 -2.65
CA GLU A 11 17.32 12.35 -3.07
C GLU A 11 16.75 13.25 -1.96
N GLY A 12 17.14 13.00 -0.71
CA GLY A 12 16.69 13.77 0.44
C GLY A 12 15.32 13.39 0.98
N ARG A 13 14.66 12.38 0.37
CA ARG A 13 13.38 11.87 0.81
C ARG A 13 13.53 10.44 1.33
N TYR A 14 12.49 9.94 1.98
CA TYR A 14 12.49 8.59 2.55
C TYR A 14 11.52 7.71 1.77
N VAL A 15 11.92 6.46 1.55
CA VAL A 15 11.10 5.49 0.81
C VAL A 15 10.95 4.23 1.64
N LEU A 16 9.69 3.90 1.98
CA LEU A 16 9.35 2.60 2.53
C LEU A 16 9.07 1.65 1.39
N ILE A 17 9.60 0.44 1.49
CA ILE A 17 9.47 -0.57 0.45
C ILE A 17 8.99 -1.87 1.06
N PHE A 18 7.90 -2.41 0.53
CA PHE A 18 7.37 -3.73 0.88
C PHE A 18 7.31 -4.59 -0.37
N GLU A 19 7.66 -5.86 -0.24
CA GLU A 19 7.49 -6.83 -1.31
C GLU A 19 6.67 -8.02 -0.79
N ARG A 20 5.67 -8.42 -1.55
CA ARG A 20 4.79 -9.54 -1.21
C ARG A 20 4.66 -10.46 -2.41
N LYS A 21 4.75 -11.75 -2.18
CA LYS A 21 4.59 -12.76 -3.24
C LYS A 21 3.25 -13.44 -3.14
N TYR A 22 2.62 -13.64 -4.28
CA TYR A 22 1.31 -14.28 -4.37
C TYR A 22 1.34 -15.37 -5.45
N PRO A 23 0.73 -16.55 -5.17
CA PRO A 23 0.65 -17.64 -6.14
C PRO A 23 -0.52 -17.45 -7.12
N PHE A 24 -0.71 -16.23 -7.58
CA PHE A 24 -1.79 -15.85 -8.49
C PHE A 24 -1.23 -15.00 -9.61
N ASN A 25 -1.94 -14.95 -10.74
CA ASN A 25 -1.45 -14.14 -11.86
C ASN A 25 -1.62 -12.64 -11.58
N PRO A 26 -0.83 -11.80 -12.28
CA PRO A 26 -0.89 -10.35 -12.06
C PRO A 26 -2.27 -9.74 -12.24
N ASN A 27 -3.08 -10.22 -13.19
CA ASN A 27 -4.43 -9.68 -13.42
C ASN A 27 -5.32 -9.84 -12.20
N ASN A 28 -5.27 -10.99 -11.55
CA ASN A 28 -6.03 -11.24 -10.34
C ASN A 28 -5.60 -10.31 -9.21
N VAL A 29 -4.30 -10.21 -8.99
CA VAL A 29 -3.76 -9.37 -7.92
C VAL A 29 -4.08 -7.90 -8.17
N PHE A 30 -3.90 -7.44 -9.41
CA PHE A 30 -4.16 -6.03 -9.78
C PHE A 30 -5.60 -5.61 -9.49
N ARG A 31 -6.54 -6.51 -9.68
CA ARG A 31 -7.95 -6.25 -9.39
C ARG A 31 -8.17 -5.89 -7.93
N TYR A 32 -7.50 -6.56 -7.00
CA TYR A 32 -7.65 -6.29 -5.57
C TYR A 32 -7.03 -4.96 -5.15
N ILE A 33 -6.09 -4.44 -5.90
CA ILE A 33 -5.48 -3.15 -5.57
C ILE A 33 -6.18 -1.96 -6.25
N THR A 34 -7.00 -2.18 -7.27
CA THR A 34 -7.63 -1.08 -8.02
C THR A 34 -9.15 -1.03 -7.92
N ASP A 35 -9.83 -2.18 -7.81
CA ASP A 35 -11.28 -2.20 -7.74
C ASP A 35 -11.74 -1.53 -6.43
N PRO A 36 -12.60 -0.50 -6.51
CA PRO A 36 -13.07 0.22 -5.30
C PRO A 36 -13.66 -0.69 -4.24
N ASN A 37 -14.33 -1.76 -4.62
CA ASN A 37 -14.92 -2.72 -3.67
C ASN A 37 -13.87 -3.44 -2.84
N TYR A 38 -12.67 -3.63 -3.39
CA TYR A 38 -11.56 -4.26 -2.67
C TYR A 38 -10.62 -3.23 -2.05
N PHE A 39 -10.35 -2.14 -2.76
CA PHE A 39 -9.46 -1.08 -2.29
C PHE A 39 -9.91 -0.54 -0.92
N THR A 40 -11.20 -0.34 -0.72
CA THR A 40 -11.77 0.15 0.54
C THR A 40 -11.57 -0.81 1.70
N GLN A 41 -11.27 -2.07 1.43
CA GLN A 41 -11.14 -3.07 2.49
C GLN A 41 -9.73 -3.15 3.08
N TRP A 42 -8.71 -2.70 2.34
CA TRP A 42 -7.34 -2.77 2.84
C TRP A 42 -6.62 -1.41 2.89
N TYR A 43 -7.02 -0.44 2.08
CA TYR A 43 -6.38 0.88 2.06
C TYR A 43 -7.09 1.81 3.05
N PRO A 44 -6.32 2.51 3.93
CA PRO A 44 -6.93 3.30 4.98
C PRO A 44 -7.71 4.50 4.44
N PHE A 45 -8.86 4.75 5.04
CA PHE A 45 -9.72 5.92 4.79
C PHE A 45 -10.30 6.00 3.39
N ALA A 46 -10.16 4.99 2.56
CA ALA A 46 -10.71 4.98 1.21
C ALA A 46 -12.24 4.97 1.26
N THR A 47 -12.87 5.83 0.45
CA THR A 47 -14.33 5.96 0.41
C THR A 47 -14.97 5.07 -0.65
N GLY A 48 -14.20 4.59 -1.62
CA GLY A 48 -14.69 3.89 -2.80
C GLY A 48 -14.98 4.83 -3.96
N ASP A 49 -14.88 6.13 -3.75
CA ASP A 49 -15.04 7.11 -4.85
C ASP A 49 -13.68 7.29 -5.52
N MET A 50 -13.52 6.60 -6.64
CA MET A 50 -12.26 6.56 -7.39
C MET A 50 -12.56 6.69 -8.88
N ASP A 51 -11.84 7.59 -9.53
CA ASP A 51 -11.88 7.71 -11.00
C ASP A 51 -10.62 7.05 -11.56
N LEU A 52 -10.75 5.82 -12.03
CA LEU A 52 -9.62 4.96 -12.42
C LEU A 52 -9.07 5.32 -13.80
N VAL A 53 -8.53 6.52 -13.90
CA VAL A 53 -7.79 7.01 -15.07
C VAL A 53 -6.62 7.86 -14.58
N VAL A 54 -5.59 8.01 -15.40
CA VAL A 54 -4.49 8.93 -15.08
C VAL A 54 -5.05 10.35 -14.99
N GLY A 55 -4.73 11.04 -13.89
CA GLY A 55 -5.31 12.34 -13.57
C GLY A 55 -6.61 12.27 -12.79
N GLY A 56 -7.20 11.08 -12.65
CA GLY A 56 -8.40 10.86 -11.84
C GLY A 56 -8.11 10.96 -10.36
N MET A 57 -9.16 11.19 -9.58
CA MET A 57 -9.04 11.41 -8.14
C MET A 57 -9.47 10.17 -7.36
N ILE A 58 -8.79 9.94 -6.24
CA ILE A 58 -9.19 8.97 -5.23
C ILE A 58 -9.58 9.77 -3.99
N LYS A 59 -10.79 9.55 -3.48
CA LYS A 59 -11.28 10.31 -2.32
C LYS A 59 -11.16 9.53 -1.02
N PHE A 60 -10.69 10.22 0.02
CA PHE A 60 -10.47 9.67 1.35
C PHE A 60 -11.23 10.47 2.40
N ASP A 61 -11.64 9.78 3.46
CA ASP A 61 -12.32 10.38 4.61
C ASP A 61 -11.87 9.63 5.86
N ASP A 62 -11.26 10.35 6.82
CA ASP A 62 -10.77 9.74 8.05
C ASP A 62 -11.87 9.43 9.08
N GLY A 63 -13.12 9.81 8.77
CA GLY A 63 -14.24 9.61 9.68
C GLY A 63 -14.29 10.59 10.85
N GLU A 64 -13.35 11.53 10.91
CA GLU A 64 -13.21 12.50 11.99
C GLU A 64 -13.27 13.95 11.49
N GLY A 65 -13.85 14.14 10.32
CA GLY A 65 -14.05 15.46 9.73
C GLY A 65 -13.00 15.89 8.72
N SER A 66 -11.99 15.09 8.47
CA SER A 66 -10.98 15.38 7.46
C SER A 66 -11.21 14.55 6.20
N THR A 67 -11.31 15.23 5.07
CA THR A 67 -11.37 14.60 3.76
C THR A 67 -10.19 15.09 2.92
N TYR A 68 -9.69 14.22 2.04
CA TYR A 68 -8.60 14.58 1.15
C TYR A 68 -8.65 13.71 -0.10
N GLU A 69 -7.88 14.08 -1.11
CA GLU A 69 -7.87 13.41 -2.39
C GLU A 69 -6.45 13.10 -2.81
N ALA A 70 -6.28 11.98 -3.53
CA ALA A 70 -5.05 11.66 -4.23
C ALA A 70 -5.30 11.73 -5.74
N VAL A 71 -4.24 11.99 -6.50
CA VAL A 71 -4.29 12.04 -7.97
C VAL A 71 -3.58 10.84 -8.53
N ILE A 72 -4.26 10.07 -9.39
CA ILE A 72 -3.64 8.92 -10.05
C ILE A 72 -2.61 9.42 -11.05
N THR A 73 -1.37 9.01 -10.89
CA THR A 73 -0.26 9.43 -11.76
C THR A 73 0.13 8.36 -12.77
N GLU A 74 -0.15 7.10 -12.48
CA GLU A 74 0.08 6.00 -13.41
C GLU A 74 -0.96 4.91 -13.20
N LEU A 75 -1.47 4.38 -14.30
CA LEU A 75 -2.41 3.25 -14.28
C LEU A 75 -2.15 2.41 -15.52
N THR A 76 -1.37 1.34 -15.34
CA THR A 76 -0.98 0.44 -16.42
C THR A 76 -1.30 -1.00 -16.01
N PRO A 77 -2.54 -1.46 -16.29
CA PRO A 77 -2.93 -2.83 -15.93
C PRO A 77 -2.13 -3.87 -16.71
N PRO A 78 -1.73 -4.96 -16.10
CA PRO A 78 -1.87 -5.31 -14.69
C PRO A 78 -0.60 -5.02 -13.87
N ASN A 79 0.21 -4.06 -14.27
CA ASN A 79 1.60 -3.91 -13.80
C ASN A 79 1.80 -2.77 -12.81
N SER A 80 1.06 -1.64 -12.94
CA SER A 80 1.33 -0.52 -12.04
C SER A 80 0.09 0.31 -11.75
N PHE A 81 0.03 0.81 -10.53
CA PHE A 81 -0.98 1.73 -10.04
C PHE A 81 -0.28 2.68 -9.07
N CYS A 82 -0.16 3.94 -9.47
CA CYS A 82 0.56 4.95 -8.70
C CYS A 82 -0.31 6.18 -8.52
N PHE A 83 -0.21 6.81 -7.36
CA PHE A 83 -0.92 8.03 -7.09
C PHE A 83 -0.13 8.91 -6.12
N LYS A 84 -0.47 10.19 -6.14
CA LYS A 84 0.16 11.21 -5.32
C LYS A 84 -0.85 11.72 -4.30
N GLU A 85 -0.48 11.63 -3.02
CA GLU A 85 -1.29 12.03 -1.88
C GLU A 85 -0.56 13.18 -1.19
N PHE A 86 -1.01 14.42 -1.40
CA PHE A 86 -0.26 15.62 -1.08
C PHE A 86 1.10 15.58 -1.80
N ASP A 87 2.21 15.59 -1.07
CA ASP A 87 3.54 15.45 -1.67
C ASP A 87 4.07 14.01 -1.60
N ASP A 88 3.32 13.11 -1.00
CA ASP A 88 3.71 11.71 -0.87
C ASP A 88 3.41 10.93 -2.15
N LEU A 89 4.31 10.02 -2.50
CA LEU A 89 4.13 9.15 -3.66
C LEU A 89 3.83 7.74 -3.20
N LEU A 90 2.70 7.21 -3.65
CA LEU A 90 2.31 5.81 -3.43
C LEU A 90 2.43 5.09 -4.76
N GLU A 91 3.26 4.06 -4.80
CA GLU A 91 3.55 3.36 -6.04
C GLU A 91 3.43 1.86 -5.82
N ILE A 92 2.54 1.22 -6.57
CA ILE A 92 2.32 -0.22 -6.50
C ILE A 92 2.66 -0.81 -7.86
N SER A 93 3.57 -1.77 -7.88
CA SER A 93 3.93 -2.48 -9.10
C SER A 93 3.78 -3.98 -8.90
N ILE A 94 3.44 -4.67 -9.98
CA ILE A 94 3.26 -6.11 -10.00
C ILE A 94 4.12 -6.68 -11.12
N HIS A 95 4.99 -7.63 -10.76
CA HIS A 95 5.86 -8.29 -11.72
C HIS A 95 5.56 -9.78 -11.74
N GLU A 96 5.44 -10.33 -12.94
CA GLU A 96 5.26 -11.75 -13.10
C GLU A 96 6.49 -12.49 -12.56
N ALA A 97 6.23 -13.60 -11.87
CA ALA A 97 7.27 -14.45 -11.30
C ALA A 97 6.89 -15.90 -11.52
N ASP A 98 7.81 -16.83 -11.26
CA ASP A 98 7.51 -18.25 -11.35
C ASP A 98 6.36 -18.59 -10.41
N GLN A 99 5.30 -19.19 -10.97
CA GLN A 99 4.11 -19.63 -10.22
C GLN A 99 3.31 -18.49 -9.57
N GLY A 100 3.34 -17.29 -10.14
CA GLY A 100 2.57 -16.19 -9.60
C GLY A 100 3.15 -14.83 -9.93
N CYS A 101 3.17 -13.95 -8.94
CA CYS A 101 3.69 -12.59 -9.11
C CYS A 101 4.29 -12.04 -7.82
N THR A 102 5.05 -10.97 -7.95
CA THR A 102 5.56 -10.18 -6.82
C THR A 102 4.93 -8.81 -6.88
N LEU A 103 4.31 -8.39 -5.79
CA LEU A 103 3.80 -7.05 -5.61
C LEU A 103 4.84 -6.25 -4.84
N ARG A 104 5.15 -5.05 -5.34
CA ARG A 104 6.02 -4.10 -4.65
C ARG A 104 5.23 -2.84 -4.34
N PHE A 105 5.18 -2.48 -3.07
CA PHE A 105 4.51 -1.28 -2.58
C PHE A 105 5.55 -0.32 -2.04
N THR A 106 5.57 0.91 -2.54
CA THR A 106 6.48 1.93 -2.04
C THR A 106 5.73 3.19 -1.65
N HIS A 107 6.18 3.82 -0.58
CA HIS A 107 5.66 5.09 -0.11
C HIS A 107 6.83 6.05 0.10
N THR A 108 6.86 7.13 -0.67
CA THR A 108 7.88 8.17 -0.58
C THR A 108 7.33 9.36 0.20
N PHE A 109 8.05 9.81 1.22
CA PHE A 109 7.62 10.88 2.12
C PHE A 109 8.82 11.66 2.66
N ASP A 110 8.59 12.76 3.37
CA ASP A 110 9.66 13.67 3.80
C ASP A 110 10.01 13.59 5.29
N ASP A 111 9.04 13.24 6.15
CA ASP A 111 9.26 13.25 7.60
C ASP A 111 9.70 11.88 8.11
N ARG A 112 11.02 11.75 8.35
CA ARG A 112 11.58 10.49 8.84
C ARG A 112 10.98 10.02 10.17
N GLU A 113 10.50 10.93 11.00
CA GLU A 113 9.91 10.57 12.29
C GLU A 113 8.61 9.77 12.13
N MET A 114 7.96 9.87 10.97
CA MET A 114 6.76 9.12 10.68
C MET A 114 7.02 7.71 10.17
N ALA A 115 8.28 7.38 9.85
CA ALA A 115 8.62 6.11 9.18
C ALA A 115 8.15 4.88 9.96
N ILE A 116 8.34 4.86 11.27
CA ILE A 116 7.99 3.72 12.13
C ILE A 116 6.48 3.49 12.11
N TYR A 117 5.71 4.54 12.32
CA TYR A 117 4.23 4.46 12.35
C TYR A 117 3.66 4.09 10.98
N THR A 118 4.21 4.69 9.94
CA THR A 118 3.79 4.45 8.56
C THR A 118 4.10 3.02 8.14
N ALA A 119 5.30 2.52 8.48
CA ALA A 119 5.68 1.14 8.19
C ALA A 119 4.76 0.14 8.89
N ALA A 120 4.48 0.35 10.17
CA ALA A 120 3.59 -0.52 10.93
C ALA A 120 2.18 -0.51 10.34
N GLY A 121 1.68 0.65 9.93
CA GLY A 121 0.38 0.79 9.30
C GLY A 121 0.29 0.05 7.97
N TRP A 122 1.25 0.25 7.08
CA TRP A 122 1.28 -0.45 5.79
C TRP A 122 1.45 -1.95 5.94
N HIS A 123 2.25 -2.38 6.92
CA HIS A 123 2.41 -3.80 7.19
C HIS A 123 1.05 -4.46 7.46
N ARG A 124 0.24 -3.84 8.31
CA ARG A 124 -1.10 -4.34 8.63
C ARG A 124 -2.03 -4.30 7.42
N CYS A 125 -2.01 -3.21 6.67
CA CYS A 125 -2.83 -3.07 5.46
C CYS A 125 -2.49 -4.14 4.43
N LEU A 126 -1.21 -4.38 4.20
CA LEU A 126 -0.76 -5.38 3.23
C LEU A 126 -1.06 -6.81 3.68
N ASP A 127 -1.07 -7.07 4.99
CA ASP A 127 -1.52 -8.36 5.52
C ASP A 127 -3.00 -8.59 5.20
N VAL A 128 -3.84 -7.57 5.33
CA VAL A 128 -5.26 -7.65 4.97
C VAL A 128 -5.43 -7.83 3.47
N LEU A 129 -4.65 -7.11 2.67
CA LEU A 129 -4.66 -7.31 1.21
C LEU A 129 -4.34 -8.77 0.86
N GLY A 130 -3.35 -9.36 1.53
CA GLY A 130 -3.01 -10.76 1.34
C GLY A 130 -4.17 -11.71 1.67
N GLN A 131 -4.91 -11.44 2.74
CA GLN A 131 -6.09 -12.21 3.09
C GLN A 131 -7.16 -12.12 1.99
N LEU A 132 -7.40 -10.92 1.49
CA LEU A 132 -8.35 -10.71 0.39
C LEU A 132 -7.96 -11.50 -0.86
N ILE A 133 -6.71 -11.39 -1.27
CA ILE A 133 -6.21 -12.07 -2.48
C ILE A 133 -6.34 -13.59 -2.35
N HIS A 134 -6.12 -14.12 -1.15
CA HIS A 134 -6.25 -15.57 -0.88
C HIS A 134 -7.70 -16.00 -0.62
N GLY A 135 -8.67 -15.09 -0.68
CA GLY A 135 -10.08 -15.41 -0.44
C GLY A 135 -10.38 -15.75 1.01
N ARG A 136 -9.57 -15.26 1.93
CA ARG A 136 -9.76 -15.51 3.38
C ARG A 136 -10.67 -14.45 3.99
N THR A 137 -11.26 -14.77 5.14
CA THR A 137 -11.98 -13.78 5.94
C THR A 137 -11.00 -12.76 6.47
N ILE A 138 -11.34 -11.47 6.30
CA ILE A 138 -10.48 -10.39 6.76
C ILE A 138 -10.43 -10.35 8.28
N LYS A 139 -9.21 -10.28 8.81
CA LYS A 139 -8.96 -10.06 10.22
C LYS A 139 -7.84 -9.06 10.38
N TRP A 140 -8.15 -7.92 10.96
CA TRP A 140 -7.15 -6.93 11.35
C TRP A 140 -6.52 -7.37 12.67
N GLU A 141 -5.25 -7.79 12.61
CA GLU A 141 -4.53 -8.18 13.82
C GLU A 141 -4.26 -6.96 14.70
N ASP A 142 -4.42 -7.12 16.02
CA ASP A 142 -4.12 -6.06 16.98
C ASP A 142 -2.63 -6.13 17.37
N ASN A 143 -1.78 -5.84 16.41
CA ASN A 143 -0.33 -5.95 16.54
C ASN A 143 0.42 -4.65 16.22
N ALA A 144 -0.26 -3.51 16.25
CA ALA A 144 0.36 -2.23 15.92
C ALA A 144 1.55 -1.90 16.82
N LEU A 145 1.44 -2.14 18.12
CA LEU A 145 2.53 -1.85 19.07
C LEU A 145 3.74 -2.73 18.82
N GLU A 146 3.53 -4.02 18.56
CA GLU A 146 4.61 -4.96 18.25
C GLU A 146 5.34 -4.56 16.96
N LEU A 147 4.59 -4.17 15.93
CA LEU A 147 5.15 -3.75 14.67
C LEU A 147 5.94 -2.45 14.79
N ARG A 148 5.43 -1.49 15.56
CA ARG A 148 6.15 -0.23 15.82
C ARG A 148 7.48 -0.51 16.53
N GLU A 149 7.49 -1.41 17.52
CA GLU A 149 8.71 -1.82 18.20
C GLU A 149 9.70 -2.46 17.25
N TYR A 150 9.22 -3.38 16.41
CA TYR A 150 10.04 -4.03 15.40
C TYR A 150 10.71 -3.01 14.46
N TYR A 151 9.92 -2.09 13.93
CA TYR A 151 10.43 -1.09 12.98
C TYR A 151 11.32 -0.05 13.66
N ARG A 152 11.06 0.27 14.92
CA ARG A 152 11.92 1.17 15.67
C ARG A 152 13.34 0.62 15.77
N ILE A 153 13.46 -0.67 16.01
CA ILE A 153 14.75 -1.35 16.08
C ILE A 153 15.39 -1.45 14.69
N LYS A 154 14.59 -1.82 13.70
CA LYS A 154 15.07 -2.03 12.34
C LYS A 154 15.57 -0.74 11.67
N PHE A 155 14.93 0.38 11.94
CA PHE A 155 15.21 1.65 11.26
C PHE A 155 16.18 2.56 12.02
N VAL A 156 16.88 2.02 12.97
CA VAL A 156 17.91 2.79 13.70
C VAL A 156 19.02 3.28 12.78
#